data_d8eabb8093123094f6c1e3f39d6b1b2c
#
_entry.id   d8eabb8093123094f6c1e3f39d6b1b2c
#
_cell.length_a   1.000
_cell.length_b   1.000
_cell.length_c   1.000
_cell.angle_alpha   90.00
_cell.angle_beta   90.00
_cell.angle_gamma   90.00
#
_symmetry.space_group_name_H-M   'P 1'
#
loop_
_entity.id
_entity.type
_entity.pdbx_description
1 polymer ?
#
loop_
_entity_poly.entity_id
_entity_poly.type
_entity_poly.pdbx_seq_one_letter_code
_entity_poly.pdbx_strand_id
1 'polypeptide(L)'
;MSKQNKSVPKAETITAFESATSVAVIPSPDGTSAYLADAAQRTALFLETMLDRGNNYLAHLEKGTPPLLKFEHELVLDGRDLSAPCNYALLRLLPPASMPVNRLARPLVVVDPRAGHGPGIGGFKFDSEVGMAMRAGHPVYFVTFRPEPEEGQTLITVAQAEARFLEQVIARHPQSPGKPVVIGNCQAGWAMMALNAVRPELFGPLMIMGAPLSYWAGSSKSIPCAMPAPRSVAHGWHR
;
A
#
# COMPACT_ATOMS: atom_id res chain seq x y z
N MET A 1 32.83 -8.10 13.55
CA MET A 1 32.23 -6.80 13.30
C MET A 1 30.97 -6.70 14.15
N SER A 2 30.98 -5.79 15.12
CA SER A 2 29.95 -5.66 16.15
C SER A 2 28.71 -5.01 15.55
N LYS A 3 27.56 -5.73 15.55
CA LYS A 3 26.26 -5.14 15.21
C LYS A 3 25.86 -4.18 16.34
N GLN A 4 25.94 -2.88 16.08
CA GLN A 4 25.34 -1.88 16.93
C GLN A 4 23.83 -2.08 16.93
N ASN A 5 23.33 -2.61 18.02
CA ASN A 5 21.92 -2.68 18.34
C ASN A 5 21.43 -1.25 18.60
N LYS A 6 20.83 -0.62 17.60
CA LYS A 6 20.12 0.67 17.77
C LYS A 6 18.89 0.36 18.62
N SER A 7 18.97 0.63 19.91
CA SER A 7 17.82 0.61 20.80
C SER A 7 16.78 1.62 20.29
N VAL A 8 15.63 1.11 19.92
CA VAL A 8 14.42 1.92 19.67
C VAL A 8 14.12 2.67 20.97
N PRO A 9 13.95 4.00 20.96
CA PRO A 9 13.58 4.72 22.18
C PRO A 9 12.25 4.17 22.71
N LYS A 10 12.18 3.87 24.00
CA LYS A 10 10.96 3.49 24.69
C LYS A 10 9.93 4.60 24.49
N ALA A 11 8.79 4.25 23.88
CA ALA A 11 7.69 5.17 23.68
C ALA A 11 7.16 5.62 25.05
N GLU A 12 7.34 6.90 25.38
CA GLU A 12 6.59 7.53 26.46
C GLU A 12 5.17 7.76 25.95
N THR A 13 4.20 7.07 26.56
CA THR A 13 2.79 7.24 26.25
C THR A 13 2.41 8.70 26.54
N ILE A 14 2.04 9.43 25.50
CA ILE A 14 1.51 10.78 25.67
C ILE A 14 0.13 10.63 26.32
N THR A 15 0.02 11.03 27.59
CA THR A 15 -1.26 11.00 28.32
C THR A 15 -2.23 11.99 27.69
N ALA A 16 -3.44 11.54 27.41
CA ALA A 16 -4.51 12.36 26.90
C ALA A 16 -4.78 13.55 27.84
N PHE A 17 -4.96 14.72 27.24
CA PHE A 17 -5.43 15.89 27.96
C PHE A 17 -6.83 15.59 28.50
N GLU A 18 -7.01 15.65 29.84
CA GLU A 18 -8.32 15.42 30.45
C GLU A 18 -9.36 16.40 29.87
N SER A 19 -10.43 15.81 29.41
CA SER A 19 -11.69 16.36 28.87
C SER A 19 -11.77 17.89 28.75
N ALA A 20 -11.81 18.35 27.51
CA ALA A 20 -12.18 19.73 27.19
C ALA A 20 -13.53 20.08 27.87
N THR A 21 -13.46 20.92 28.86
CA THR A 21 -14.63 21.52 29.53
C THR A 21 -15.50 22.17 28.45
N SER A 22 -16.75 21.79 28.37
CA SER A 22 -17.73 22.43 27.48
C SER A 22 -17.76 23.93 27.71
N VAL A 23 -17.16 24.70 26.80
CA VAL A 23 -17.25 26.16 26.85
C VAL A 23 -18.68 26.54 26.48
N ALA A 24 -19.44 27.07 27.42
CA ALA A 24 -20.76 27.61 27.16
C ALA A 24 -20.63 28.77 26.16
N VAL A 25 -21.19 28.59 24.96
CA VAL A 25 -21.20 29.62 23.93
C VAL A 25 -22.28 30.63 24.23
N ILE A 26 -21.88 31.88 24.51
CA ILE A 26 -22.80 32.99 24.61
C ILE A 26 -23.08 33.48 23.17
N PRO A 27 -24.33 33.40 22.68
CA PRO A 27 -24.62 33.83 21.31
C PRO A 27 -24.39 35.35 21.18
N SER A 28 -23.63 35.77 20.21
CA SER A 28 -23.47 37.18 19.85
C SER A 28 -24.31 37.49 18.62
N PRO A 29 -24.85 38.69 18.49
CA PRO A 29 -25.73 39.08 17.36
C PRO A 29 -25.06 39.09 15.99
N ASP A 30 -23.75 39.16 15.95
CA ASP A 30 -22.94 39.23 14.74
C ASP A 30 -22.38 37.88 14.23
N GLY A 31 -22.66 36.78 14.91
CA GLY A 31 -22.15 35.44 14.59
C GLY A 31 -20.66 35.21 14.83
N THR A 32 -19.92 36.26 15.24
CA THR A 32 -18.45 36.17 15.47
C THR A 32 -18.13 35.21 16.61
N SER A 33 -18.91 35.24 17.69
CA SER A 33 -18.73 34.34 18.84
C SER A 33 -19.01 32.89 18.46
N ALA A 34 -20.00 32.63 17.61
CA ALA A 34 -20.34 31.30 17.12
C ALA A 34 -19.17 30.76 16.23
N TYR A 35 -18.62 31.59 15.37
CA TYR A 35 -17.44 31.23 14.57
C TYR A 35 -16.22 30.90 15.43
N LEU A 36 -15.92 31.73 16.44
CA LEU A 36 -14.78 31.48 17.32
C LEU A 36 -14.96 30.21 18.14
N ALA A 37 -16.16 29.91 18.58
CA ALA A 37 -16.47 28.68 19.30
C ALA A 37 -16.32 27.44 18.38
N ASP A 38 -16.84 27.49 17.15
CA ASP A 38 -16.68 26.43 16.16
C ASP A 38 -15.19 26.22 15.82
N ALA A 39 -14.45 27.30 15.60
CA ALA A 39 -13.01 27.24 15.33
C ALA A 39 -12.22 26.62 16.51
N ALA A 40 -12.54 26.99 17.74
CA ALA A 40 -11.92 26.43 18.94
C ALA A 40 -12.23 24.94 19.08
N GLN A 41 -13.49 24.55 18.88
CA GLN A 41 -13.91 23.15 18.93
C GLN A 41 -13.19 22.31 17.84
N ARG A 42 -13.15 22.79 16.61
CA ARG A 42 -12.43 22.10 15.51
C ARG A 42 -10.94 21.97 15.81
N THR A 43 -10.34 23.01 16.40
CA THR A 43 -8.93 22.96 16.80
C THR A 43 -8.70 21.92 17.89
N ALA A 44 -9.56 21.83 18.89
CA ALA A 44 -9.47 20.82 19.94
C ALA A 44 -9.60 19.40 19.36
N LEU A 45 -10.61 19.15 18.52
CA LEU A 45 -10.80 17.87 17.84
C LEU A 45 -9.62 17.51 16.91
N PHE A 46 -9.04 18.51 16.26
CA PHE A 46 -7.84 18.30 15.43
C PHE A 46 -6.65 17.85 16.29
N LEU A 47 -6.40 18.53 17.41
CA LEU A 47 -5.30 18.17 18.32
C LEU A 47 -5.51 16.77 18.92
N GLU A 48 -6.72 16.43 19.36
CA GLU A 48 -7.09 15.10 19.84
C GLU A 48 -6.81 14.04 18.75
N THR A 49 -7.30 14.27 17.54
CA THR A 49 -7.04 13.37 16.40
C THR A 49 -5.54 13.21 16.11
N MET A 50 -4.77 14.29 16.22
CA MET A 50 -3.31 14.23 16.01
C MET A 50 -2.61 13.42 17.09
N LEU A 51 -3.02 13.54 18.35
CA LEU A 51 -2.51 12.73 19.47
C LEU A 51 -2.85 11.24 19.27
N ASP A 52 -4.09 10.92 18.93
CA ASP A 52 -4.51 9.54 18.65
C ASP A 52 -3.73 8.93 17.50
N ARG A 53 -3.51 9.69 16.42
CA ARG A 53 -2.71 9.23 15.28
C ARG A 53 -1.25 9.00 15.69
N GLY A 54 -0.68 9.88 16.51
CA GLY A 54 0.65 9.72 17.07
C GLY A 54 0.79 8.44 17.89
N ASN A 55 -0.14 8.20 18.81
CA ASN A 55 -0.18 7.01 19.64
C ASN A 55 -0.36 5.74 18.81
N ASN A 56 -1.27 5.76 17.82
CA ASN A 56 -1.46 4.64 16.90
C ASN A 56 -0.21 4.34 16.07
N TYR A 57 0.53 5.37 15.65
CA TYR A 57 1.80 5.21 14.94
C TYR A 57 2.87 4.57 15.82
N LEU A 58 3.01 5.02 17.06
CA LEU A 58 3.97 4.43 18.01
C LEU A 58 3.63 2.95 18.28
N ALA A 59 2.37 2.63 18.51
CA ALA A 59 1.91 1.25 18.70
C ALA A 59 2.13 0.38 17.44
N HIS A 60 2.06 0.98 16.25
CA HIS A 60 2.35 0.30 14.99
C HIS A 60 3.86 -0.02 14.85
N LEU A 61 4.72 0.92 15.24
CA LEU A 61 6.17 0.70 15.26
C LEU A 61 6.57 -0.42 16.25
N GLU A 62 5.98 -0.42 17.45
CA GLU A 62 6.22 -1.46 18.47
C GLU A 62 5.84 -2.86 17.98
N LYS A 63 4.82 -2.97 17.13
CA LYS A 63 4.38 -4.23 16.51
C LYS A 63 5.25 -4.66 15.32
N GLY A 64 6.32 -3.92 14.98
CA GLY A 64 7.19 -4.22 13.85
C GLY A 64 6.59 -3.87 12.49
N THR A 65 5.77 -2.82 12.44
CA THR A 65 5.19 -2.28 11.19
C THR A 65 4.44 -3.32 10.33
N PRO A 66 3.46 -4.04 10.89
CA PRO A 66 2.69 -5.02 10.12
C PRO A 66 1.91 -4.36 8.98
N PRO A 67 1.52 -5.12 7.95
CA PRO A 67 0.66 -4.60 6.89
C PRO A 67 -0.65 -4.01 7.44
N LEU A 68 -1.06 -2.85 6.90
CA LEU A 68 -2.30 -2.16 7.30
C LEU A 68 -3.52 -2.74 6.55
N LEU A 69 -3.66 -4.05 6.60
CA LEU A 69 -4.75 -4.78 5.96
C LEU A 69 -5.91 -4.98 6.93
N LYS A 70 -7.14 -4.81 6.43
CA LYS A 70 -8.36 -5.05 7.21
C LYS A 70 -8.68 -6.53 7.36
N PHE A 71 -8.17 -7.37 6.47
CA PHE A 71 -8.42 -8.80 6.42
C PHE A 71 -7.28 -9.58 7.07
N GLU A 72 -7.61 -10.67 7.73
CA GLU A 72 -6.62 -11.63 8.18
C GLU A 72 -5.83 -12.18 6.99
N HIS A 73 -4.59 -12.55 7.21
CA HIS A 73 -3.73 -13.02 6.15
C HIS A 73 -2.68 -14.01 6.66
N GLU A 74 -2.17 -14.81 5.75
CA GLU A 74 -1.06 -15.72 5.95
C GLU A 74 0.09 -15.39 5.00
N LEU A 75 1.32 -15.56 5.47
CA LEU A 75 2.50 -15.42 4.63
C LEU A 75 2.59 -16.63 3.69
N VAL A 76 2.71 -16.38 2.39
CA VAL A 76 2.88 -17.41 1.36
C VAL A 76 4.33 -17.55 0.96
N LEU A 77 5.01 -16.42 0.74
CA LEU A 77 6.41 -16.38 0.35
C LEU A 77 7.04 -15.07 0.81
N ASP A 78 8.16 -15.19 1.52
CA ASP A 78 8.97 -14.03 1.90
C ASP A 78 10.05 -13.79 0.85
N GLY A 79 10.15 -12.57 0.35
CA GLY A 79 11.18 -12.20 -0.62
C GLY A 79 12.60 -12.27 -0.05
N ARG A 80 12.75 -12.24 1.27
CA ARG A 80 14.05 -12.41 1.94
C ARG A 80 14.60 -13.82 1.86
N ASP A 81 13.73 -14.81 1.64
CA ASP A 81 14.11 -16.22 1.51
C ASP A 81 14.49 -16.60 0.07
N LEU A 82 14.41 -15.65 -0.87
CA LEU A 82 14.79 -15.85 -2.26
C LEU A 82 16.30 -15.76 -2.44
N SER A 83 16.81 -16.36 -3.53
CA SER A 83 18.24 -16.32 -3.89
C SER A 83 18.77 -14.89 -4.10
N ALA A 84 17.91 -13.96 -4.50
CA ALA A 84 18.16 -12.54 -4.51
C ALA A 84 17.16 -11.88 -3.52
N PRO A 85 17.57 -11.68 -2.27
CA PRO A 85 16.67 -11.19 -1.22
C PRO A 85 16.09 -9.81 -1.52
N CYS A 86 14.82 -9.63 -1.15
CA CYS A 86 14.17 -8.32 -1.17
C CYS A 86 13.16 -8.20 -0.03
N ASN A 87 12.78 -6.98 0.30
CA ASN A 87 11.86 -6.68 1.41
C ASN A 87 10.37 -6.84 1.07
N TYR A 88 10.05 -7.45 -0.08
CA TYR A 88 8.67 -7.75 -0.49
C TYR A 88 8.24 -9.12 -0.01
N ALA A 89 6.94 -9.31 0.15
CA ALA A 89 6.35 -10.60 0.51
C ALA A 89 4.98 -10.79 -0.13
N LEU A 90 4.62 -12.04 -0.37
CA LEU A 90 3.29 -12.44 -0.84
C LEU A 90 2.46 -12.93 0.34
N LEU A 91 1.32 -12.30 0.53
CA LEU A 91 0.31 -12.70 1.51
C LEU A 91 -0.89 -13.33 0.80
N ARG A 92 -1.48 -14.35 1.41
CA ARG A 92 -2.81 -14.83 1.07
C ARG A 92 -3.80 -14.22 2.05
N LEU A 93 -4.82 -13.56 1.55
CA LEU A 93 -5.84 -12.96 2.39
C LEU A 93 -6.93 -13.99 2.73
N LEU A 94 -7.31 -14.02 4.01
CA LEU A 94 -8.28 -14.95 4.53
C LEU A 94 -9.65 -14.28 4.56
N PRO A 95 -10.63 -14.80 3.83
CA PRO A 95 -11.96 -14.22 3.80
C PRO A 95 -12.67 -14.45 5.15
N PRO A 96 -13.44 -13.47 5.64
CA PRO A 96 -14.37 -13.69 6.74
C PRO A 96 -15.37 -14.82 6.40
N ALA A 97 -15.91 -15.48 7.41
CA ALA A 97 -16.89 -16.57 7.22
C ALA A 97 -18.13 -16.14 6.40
N SER A 98 -18.45 -14.85 6.41
CA SER A 98 -19.54 -14.25 5.61
C SER A 98 -19.23 -14.08 4.13
N MET A 99 -17.98 -14.32 3.70
CA MET A 99 -17.52 -14.15 2.32
C MET A 99 -16.93 -15.47 1.80
N PRO A 100 -17.75 -16.45 1.40
CA PRO A 100 -17.26 -17.74 0.92
C PRO A 100 -16.49 -17.58 -0.40
N VAL A 101 -15.31 -18.18 -0.46
CA VAL A 101 -14.45 -18.14 -1.66
C VAL A 101 -14.70 -19.36 -2.53
N ASN A 102 -14.92 -19.14 -3.81
CA ASN A 102 -14.86 -20.18 -4.81
C ASN A 102 -13.39 -20.46 -5.19
N ARG A 103 -12.86 -21.59 -4.74
CA ARG A 103 -11.47 -21.99 -5.02
C ARG A 103 -11.15 -22.19 -6.50
N LEU A 104 -12.17 -22.39 -7.33
CA LEU A 104 -12.05 -22.53 -8.77
C LEU A 104 -12.10 -21.17 -9.49
N ALA A 105 -12.49 -20.10 -8.79
CA ALA A 105 -12.46 -18.78 -9.39
C ALA A 105 -11.01 -18.30 -9.63
N ARG A 106 -10.85 -17.45 -10.63
CA ARG A 106 -9.55 -16.87 -10.95
C ARG A 106 -9.00 -16.08 -9.76
N PRO A 107 -7.76 -16.34 -9.30
CA PRO A 107 -7.17 -15.58 -8.21
C PRO A 107 -6.88 -14.12 -8.62
N LEU A 108 -7.00 -13.20 -7.65
CA LEU A 108 -6.58 -11.81 -7.79
C LEU A 108 -5.33 -11.56 -6.96
N VAL A 109 -4.43 -10.76 -7.50
CA VAL A 109 -3.22 -10.29 -6.82
C VAL A 109 -3.25 -8.76 -6.81
N VAL A 110 -3.35 -8.18 -5.63
CA VAL A 110 -3.27 -6.73 -5.44
C VAL A 110 -1.84 -6.39 -5.03
N VAL A 111 -1.22 -5.46 -5.74
CA VAL A 111 0.16 -5.04 -5.47
C VAL A 111 0.16 -3.65 -4.86
N ASP A 112 0.76 -3.54 -3.67
CA ASP A 112 0.89 -2.27 -2.97
C ASP A 112 1.87 -1.34 -3.71
N PRO A 113 1.53 -0.06 -3.89
CA PRO A 113 2.38 0.90 -4.61
C PRO A 113 3.64 1.32 -3.88
N ARG A 114 3.89 0.83 -2.65
CA ARG A 114 4.96 1.30 -1.77
C ARG A 114 4.85 2.82 -1.51
N ALA A 115 3.65 3.26 -1.21
CA ALA A 115 3.36 4.64 -0.85
C ALA A 115 2.96 4.75 0.62
N GLY A 116 3.42 5.81 1.29
CA GLY A 116 3.14 6.03 2.70
C GLY A 116 4.01 5.18 3.65
N HIS A 117 3.54 5.04 4.89
CA HIS A 117 4.32 4.45 5.98
C HIS A 117 4.01 2.97 6.26
N GLY A 118 3.13 2.36 5.49
CA GLY A 118 2.79 0.94 5.65
C GLY A 118 1.99 0.42 4.48
N PRO A 119 2.22 -0.82 4.07
CA PRO A 119 1.49 -1.45 2.97
C PRO A 119 0.04 -1.68 3.37
N GLY A 120 -0.88 -1.50 2.44
CA GLY A 120 -2.31 -1.69 2.69
C GLY A 120 -3.22 -1.08 1.64
N ILE A 121 -2.67 -0.35 0.66
CA ILE A 121 -3.47 0.28 -0.40
C ILE A 121 -4.16 -0.79 -1.22
N GLY A 122 -5.49 -0.66 -1.33
CA GLY A 122 -6.37 -1.69 -1.91
C GLY A 122 -6.98 -2.64 -0.90
N GLY A 123 -6.51 -2.69 0.37
CA GLY A 123 -6.96 -3.65 1.38
C GLY A 123 -7.15 -3.12 2.81
N PHE A 124 -7.00 -1.82 3.06
CA PHE A 124 -7.04 -1.26 4.43
C PHE A 124 -8.45 -1.06 5.01
N LYS A 125 -9.49 -1.34 4.26
CA LYS A 125 -10.90 -1.31 4.71
C LYS A 125 -11.73 -2.39 4.03
N PHE A 126 -12.89 -2.72 4.61
CA PHE A 126 -13.77 -3.74 4.03
C PHE A 126 -14.31 -3.37 2.65
N ASP A 127 -14.58 -2.10 2.43
CA ASP A 127 -15.01 -1.58 1.14
C ASP A 127 -13.80 -1.08 0.34
N SER A 128 -13.05 -2.05 -0.19
CA SER A 128 -11.80 -1.89 -0.91
C SER A 128 -11.73 -2.88 -2.08
N GLU A 129 -10.71 -2.78 -2.92
CA GLU A 129 -10.45 -3.72 -4.03
C GLU A 129 -10.42 -5.17 -3.54
N VAL A 130 -9.67 -5.41 -2.45
CA VAL A 130 -9.61 -6.71 -1.78
C VAL A 130 -11.00 -7.17 -1.34
N GLY A 131 -11.73 -6.30 -0.63
CA GLY A 131 -13.06 -6.64 -0.13
C GLY A 131 -14.07 -6.89 -1.24
N MET A 132 -14.02 -6.16 -2.33
CA MET A 132 -14.87 -6.38 -3.51
C MET A 132 -14.54 -7.72 -4.18
N ALA A 133 -13.26 -8.03 -4.37
CA ALA A 133 -12.82 -9.29 -4.94
C ALA A 133 -13.25 -10.50 -4.08
N MET A 134 -13.13 -10.40 -2.75
CA MET A 134 -13.60 -11.44 -1.82
C MET A 134 -15.11 -11.60 -1.85
N ARG A 135 -15.89 -10.52 -1.87
CA ARG A 135 -17.37 -10.57 -2.01
C ARG A 135 -17.80 -11.23 -3.33
N ALA A 136 -17.01 -11.04 -4.39
CA ALA A 136 -17.23 -11.72 -5.67
C ALA A 136 -16.77 -13.20 -5.68
N GLY A 137 -16.24 -13.69 -4.56
CA GLY A 137 -15.84 -15.09 -4.38
C GLY A 137 -14.45 -15.44 -4.90
N HIS A 138 -13.62 -14.47 -5.22
CA HIS A 138 -12.26 -14.73 -5.70
C HIS A 138 -11.28 -15.03 -4.55
N PRO A 139 -10.32 -15.97 -4.73
CA PRO A 139 -9.13 -16.04 -3.91
C PRO A 139 -8.30 -14.76 -4.09
N VAL A 140 -7.88 -14.12 -2.99
CA VAL A 140 -7.16 -12.85 -3.06
C VAL A 140 -5.79 -12.98 -2.40
N TYR A 141 -4.80 -12.43 -3.09
CA TYR A 141 -3.43 -12.29 -2.64
C TYR A 141 -3.03 -10.83 -2.60
N PHE A 142 -2.07 -10.51 -1.75
CA PHE A 142 -1.57 -9.16 -1.59
C PHE A 142 -0.05 -9.17 -1.58
N VAL A 143 0.56 -8.37 -2.44
CA VAL A 143 2.01 -8.15 -2.41
C VAL A 143 2.27 -6.96 -1.48
N THR A 144 2.95 -7.25 -0.40
CA THR A 144 3.32 -6.30 0.65
C THR A 144 4.82 -6.01 0.63
N PHE A 145 5.26 -5.04 1.41
CA PHE A 145 6.69 -4.76 1.61
C PHE A 145 6.98 -4.41 3.06
N ARG A 146 8.23 -4.55 3.47
CA ARG A 146 8.76 -4.02 4.73
C ARG A 146 9.41 -2.66 4.51
N PRO A 147 9.46 -1.79 5.53
CA PRO A 147 9.99 -0.43 5.41
C PRO A 147 11.41 -0.38 4.86
N GLU A 148 12.28 -1.24 5.40
CA GLU A 148 13.70 -1.25 5.05
C GLU A 148 13.98 -2.23 3.91
N PRO A 149 14.70 -1.78 2.85
CA PRO A 149 15.14 -2.67 1.78
C PRO A 149 16.24 -3.62 2.28
N GLU A 150 16.37 -4.76 1.62
CA GLU A 150 17.48 -5.68 1.85
C GLU A 150 18.78 -5.15 1.22
N GLU A 151 19.92 -5.55 1.79
CA GLU A 151 21.22 -5.14 1.26
C GLU A 151 21.41 -5.61 -0.19
N GLY A 152 21.77 -4.70 -1.07
CA GLY A 152 21.94 -4.99 -2.51
C GLY A 152 20.63 -5.10 -3.29
N GLN A 153 19.49 -4.83 -2.68
CA GLN A 153 18.20 -4.85 -3.38
C GLN A 153 18.14 -3.80 -4.50
N THR A 154 17.65 -4.22 -5.65
CA THR A 154 17.43 -3.39 -6.83
C THR A 154 16.01 -3.52 -7.35
N LEU A 155 15.60 -2.68 -8.30
CA LEU A 155 14.32 -2.84 -8.99
C LEU A 155 14.22 -4.19 -9.71
N ILE A 156 15.34 -4.71 -10.20
CA ILE A 156 15.37 -6.02 -10.88
C ILE A 156 15.12 -7.15 -9.89
N THR A 157 15.73 -7.12 -8.71
CA THR A 157 15.49 -8.14 -7.68
C THR A 157 14.06 -8.13 -7.19
N VAL A 158 13.45 -6.94 -7.04
CA VAL A 158 12.03 -6.80 -6.71
C VAL A 158 11.15 -7.40 -7.80
N ALA A 159 11.38 -7.05 -9.07
CA ALA A 159 10.62 -7.61 -10.20
C ALA A 159 10.75 -9.13 -10.31
N GLN A 160 11.93 -9.68 -10.05
CA GLN A 160 12.16 -11.13 -10.00
C GLN A 160 11.38 -11.79 -8.84
N ALA A 161 11.35 -11.16 -7.67
CA ALA A 161 10.54 -11.64 -6.54
C ALA A 161 9.04 -11.61 -6.87
N GLU A 162 8.54 -10.53 -7.46
CA GLU A 162 7.14 -10.40 -7.88
C GLU A 162 6.77 -11.44 -8.95
N ALA A 163 7.67 -11.77 -9.88
CA ALA A 163 7.49 -12.90 -10.80
C ALA A 163 7.33 -14.22 -10.04
N ARG A 164 8.18 -14.48 -9.04
CA ARG A 164 8.09 -15.68 -8.19
C ARG A 164 6.77 -15.71 -7.39
N PHE A 165 6.29 -14.57 -6.93
CA PHE A 165 4.99 -14.48 -6.25
C PHE A 165 3.85 -14.89 -7.18
N LEU A 166 3.84 -14.40 -8.42
CA LEU A 166 2.83 -14.80 -9.41
C LEU A 166 2.93 -16.28 -9.77
N GLU A 167 4.12 -16.83 -9.92
CA GLU A 167 4.35 -18.27 -10.11
C GLU A 167 3.75 -19.09 -8.96
N GLN A 168 3.93 -18.65 -7.72
CA GLN A 168 3.35 -19.31 -6.54
C GLN A 168 1.82 -19.26 -6.55
N VAL A 169 1.23 -18.12 -6.92
CA VAL A 169 -0.22 -18.00 -7.04
C VAL A 169 -0.74 -18.95 -8.11
N ILE A 170 -0.10 -19.02 -9.26
CA ILE A 170 -0.48 -19.93 -10.37
C ILE A 170 -0.40 -21.40 -9.90
N ALA A 171 0.69 -21.79 -9.26
CA ALA A 171 0.89 -23.15 -8.77
C ALA A 171 -0.16 -23.58 -7.73
N ARG A 172 -0.66 -22.63 -6.92
CA ARG A 172 -1.69 -22.87 -5.91
C ARG A 172 -3.12 -22.99 -6.51
N HIS A 173 -3.30 -22.56 -7.76
CA HIS A 173 -4.59 -22.54 -8.46
C HIS A 173 -4.52 -23.24 -9.82
N PRO A 174 -4.14 -24.53 -9.89
CA PRO A 174 -3.94 -25.24 -11.16
C PRO A 174 -5.25 -25.42 -11.93
N GLN A 175 -6.41 -25.35 -11.25
CA GLN A 175 -7.74 -25.49 -11.85
C GLN A 175 -8.42 -24.14 -12.18
N SER A 176 -7.69 -23.03 -11.99
CA SER A 176 -8.21 -21.71 -12.34
C SER A 176 -8.50 -21.60 -13.84
N PRO A 177 -9.57 -20.89 -14.24
CA PRO A 177 -9.93 -20.69 -15.65
C PRO A 177 -8.93 -19.81 -16.42
N GLY A 178 -7.84 -19.40 -15.77
CA GLY A 178 -6.77 -18.59 -16.39
C GLY A 178 -5.78 -18.06 -15.37
N LYS A 179 -4.79 -17.35 -15.87
CA LYS A 179 -3.77 -16.70 -15.04
C LYS A 179 -4.39 -15.64 -14.11
N PRO A 180 -3.74 -15.30 -12.99
CA PRO A 180 -4.28 -14.35 -12.02
C PRO A 180 -4.59 -12.99 -12.66
N VAL A 181 -5.64 -12.34 -12.16
CA VAL A 181 -5.82 -10.90 -12.36
C VAL A 181 -4.82 -10.19 -11.47
N VAL A 182 -4.08 -9.25 -12.03
CA VAL A 182 -3.12 -8.44 -11.26
C VAL A 182 -3.61 -7.00 -11.23
N ILE A 183 -3.67 -6.42 -10.03
CA ILE A 183 -4.07 -5.02 -9.82
C ILE A 183 -2.86 -4.28 -9.31
N GLY A 184 -2.37 -3.34 -10.10
CA GLY A 184 -1.24 -2.47 -9.76
C GLY A 184 -1.72 -1.05 -9.49
N ASN A 185 -1.69 -0.63 -8.23
CA ASN A 185 -2.06 0.70 -7.81
C ASN A 185 -0.89 1.67 -7.92
N CYS A 186 -1.10 2.87 -8.46
CA CYS A 186 -0.11 3.93 -8.55
C CYS A 186 1.24 3.41 -9.09
N GLN A 187 2.32 3.48 -8.32
CA GLN A 187 3.65 3.02 -8.74
C GLN A 187 3.70 1.51 -9.05
N ALA A 188 2.92 0.68 -8.37
CA ALA A 188 2.83 -0.74 -8.70
C ALA A 188 2.27 -0.97 -10.11
N GLY A 189 1.45 -0.07 -10.61
CA GLY A 189 0.90 -0.18 -11.98
C GLY A 189 1.97 -0.18 -13.06
N TRP A 190 2.92 0.76 -13.04
CA TRP A 190 4.01 0.75 -14.02
C TRP A 190 4.97 -0.44 -13.81
N ALA A 191 5.21 -0.83 -12.56
CA ALA A 191 6.08 -1.97 -12.25
C ALA A 191 5.48 -3.28 -12.79
N MET A 192 4.18 -3.51 -12.55
CA MET A 192 3.47 -4.68 -13.08
C MET A 192 3.36 -4.65 -14.60
N MET A 193 3.19 -3.48 -15.21
CA MET A 193 3.20 -3.35 -16.66
C MET A 193 4.57 -3.72 -17.25
N ALA A 194 5.65 -3.25 -16.64
CA ALA A 194 7.01 -3.61 -17.06
C ALA A 194 7.27 -5.13 -16.89
N LEU A 195 6.85 -5.71 -15.76
CA LEU A 195 6.97 -7.15 -15.53
C LEU A 195 6.13 -7.95 -16.53
N ASN A 196 4.92 -7.52 -16.84
CA ASN A 196 4.07 -8.16 -17.85
C ASN A 196 4.69 -8.11 -19.25
N ALA A 197 5.42 -7.06 -19.59
CA ALA A 197 6.09 -6.95 -20.88
C ALA A 197 7.21 -7.99 -21.06
N VAL A 198 7.88 -8.40 -19.98
CA VAL A 198 8.98 -9.38 -20.01
C VAL A 198 8.56 -10.80 -19.63
N ARG A 199 7.46 -10.96 -18.90
CA ARG A 199 6.92 -12.24 -18.41
C ARG A 199 5.39 -12.33 -18.61
N PRO A 200 4.89 -12.16 -19.86
CA PRO A 200 3.45 -12.10 -20.13
C PRO A 200 2.71 -13.39 -19.74
N GLU A 201 3.39 -14.53 -19.71
CA GLU A 201 2.82 -15.83 -19.36
C GLU A 201 2.38 -15.92 -17.88
N LEU A 202 2.77 -15.01 -17.03
CA LEU A 202 2.36 -14.97 -15.62
C LEU A 202 1.06 -14.22 -15.39
N PHE A 203 0.60 -13.44 -16.36
CA PHE A 203 -0.50 -12.53 -16.21
C PHE A 203 -1.79 -13.01 -16.91
N GLY A 204 -2.91 -12.85 -16.23
CA GLY A 204 -4.21 -12.70 -16.83
C GLY A 204 -4.51 -11.22 -17.12
N PRO A 205 -5.73 -10.75 -16.88
CA PRO A 205 -6.01 -9.31 -16.98
C PRO A 205 -5.12 -8.50 -16.01
N LEU A 206 -4.51 -7.43 -16.52
CA LEU A 206 -3.74 -6.47 -15.74
C LEU A 206 -4.58 -5.18 -15.60
N MET A 207 -4.90 -4.81 -14.37
CA MET A 207 -5.59 -3.57 -14.03
C MET A 207 -4.57 -2.56 -13.50
N ILE A 208 -4.47 -1.41 -14.16
CA ILE A 208 -3.55 -0.34 -13.80
C ILE A 208 -4.37 0.84 -13.27
N MET A 209 -4.22 1.13 -11.99
CA MET A 209 -5.05 2.10 -11.27
C MET A 209 -4.22 3.33 -10.91
N GLY A 210 -4.47 4.45 -11.62
CA GLY A 210 -3.81 5.74 -11.33
C GLY A 210 -2.29 5.70 -11.43
N ALA A 211 -1.73 4.91 -12.34
CA ALA A 211 -0.29 4.70 -12.45
C ALA A 211 0.39 5.74 -13.36
N PRO A 212 1.58 6.24 -12.99
CA PRO A 212 2.38 7.12 -13.83
C PRO A 212 3.11 6.31 -14.92
N LEU A 213 2.42 6.05 -16.04
CA LEU A 213 2.95 5.19 -17.10
C LEU A 213 3.98 5.88 -17.99
N SER A 214 3.90 7.19 -18.14
CA SER A 214 4.85 7.95 -18.94
C SER A 214 5.07 9.33 -18.31
N TYR A 215 6.25 9.51 -17.76
CA TYR A 215 6.63 10.78 -17.13
C TYR A 215 6.72 11.95 -18.14
N TRP A 216 7.07 11.62 -19.39
CA TRP A 216 7.32 12.62 -20.45
C TRP A 216 6.15 12.79 -21.42
N ALA A 217 5.06 12.04 -21.25
CA ALA A 217 3.89 12.15 -22.10
C ALA A 217 3.11 13.42 -21.79
N GLY A 218 2.55 14.01 -22.84
CA GLY A 218 1.73 15.21 -22.76
C GLY A 218 2.44 16.48 -23.22
N SER A 219 1.73 17.60 -23.12
CA SER A 219 2.27 18.92 -23.46
C SER A 219 3.09 19.45 -22.28
N SER A 220 4.32 19.90 -22.55
CA SER A 220 5.18 20.55 -21.55
C SER A 220 4.57 21.81 -20.91
N LYS A 221 3.50 22.35 -21.51
CA LYS A 221 2.75 23.49 -20.97
C LYS A 221 1.64 23.12 -20.00
N SER A 222 1.24 21.84 -19.96
CA SER A 222 0.11 21.38 -19.14
C SER A 222 0.53 20.70 -17.82
N ILE A 223 1.81 20.40 -17.62
CA ILE A 223 2.33 19.80 -16.39
C ILE A 223 3.38 20.75 -15.80
N PRO A 224 3.04 21.54 -14.77
CA PRO A 224 3.96 22.50 -14.16
C PRO A 224 5.24 21.90 -13.57
N CYS A 225 5.23 20.58 -13.30
CA CYS A 225 6.35 19.85 -12.69
C CYS A 225 7.16 18.99 -13.69
N ALA A 226 6.80 18.97 -14.98
CA ALA A 226 7.58 18.25 -15.97
C ALA A 226 8.90 18.99 -16.22
N MET A 227 9.98 18.50 -15.63
CA MET A 227 11.32 18.94 -16.01
C MET A 227 11.58 18.51 -17.47
N PRO A 228 12.14 19.37 -18.33
CA PRO A 228 12.51 18.98 -19.68
C PRO A 228 13.52 17.83 -19.59
N ALA A 229 13.25 16.74 -20.34
CA ALA A 229 14.19 15.62 -20.41
C ALA A 229 15.56 16.14 -20.81
N PRO A 230 16.66 15.74 -20.14
CA PRO A 230 18.00 16.03 -20.62
C PRO A 230 18.12 15.58 -22.08
N ARG A 231 18.58 16.45 -22.96
CA ARG A 231 18.68 16.17 -24.41
C ARG A 231 19.47 14.87 -24.75
N SER A 232 20.31 14.40 -23.82
CA SER A 232 21.07 13.16 -23.94
C SER A 232 20.24 11.87 -23.77
N VAL A 233 19.05 11.93 -23.15
CA VAL A 233 18.21 10.74 -22.94
C VAL A 233 17.24 10.51 -24.14
N ALA A 234 16.93 11.57 -24.90
CA ALA A 234 15.99 11.49 -26.02
C ALA A 234 16.55 10.70 -27.23
N HIS A 235 17.87 10.45 -27.31
CA HIS A 235 18.50 9.78 -28.45
C HIS A 235 18.76 8.27 -28.25
N GLY A 236 18.48 7.73 -27.07
CA GLY A 236 18.75 6.31 -26.73
C GLY A 236 17.61 5.33 -26.97
N TRP A 237 16.40 5.81 -27.28
CA TRP A 237 15.20 4.95 -27.34
C TRP A 237 14.65 4.69 -28.74
N HIS A 238 15.39 5.09 -29.82
CA HIS A 238 15.03 4.85 -31.22
C HIS A 238 15.99 3.90 -31.95
N ARG A 239 16.43 2.82 -31.29
CA ARG A 239 17.06 1.70 -32.00
C ARG A 239 16.50 0.36 -31.52
#